data_710d4f1dfe2c43a4ecd7d8e080bed007
#
_entry.id   710d4f1dfe2c43a4ecd7d8e080bed007
#
_cell.length_a   1.000
_cell.length_b   1.000
_cell.length_c   1.000
_cell.angle_alpha   90.00
_cell.angle_beta   90.00
_cell.angle_gamma   90.00
#
_symmetry.space_group_name_H-M   'P 1'
#
loop_
_entity.id
_entity.type
_entity.pdbx_description
1 polymer ?
#
loop_
_entity_poly.entity_id
_entity_poly.type
_entity_poly.pdbx_seq_one_letter_code
_entity_poly.pdbx_strand_id
1 'polypeptide(L)' 'MSQELLVTLGTGRRVTAHYEGFEIQTDQSAEHGGEGSAPQPFDLFLASIGACAGAYISGFCA' A
#
# COMPACT_ATOMS: atom_id res chain seq x y z
N MET A 1 -9.89 19.12 6.60
CA MET A 1 -10.12 17.73 6.96
C MET A 1 -8.79 17.04 7.27
N SER A 2 -8.64 16.58 8.47
CA SER A 2 -7.39 15.94 8.84
C SER A 2 -7.54 14.43 8.69
N GLN A 3 -6.52 13.81 8.12
CA GLN A 3 -6.47 12.38 7.98
C GLN A 3 -5.31 11.85 8.82
N GLU A 4 -5.57 10.81 9.56
CA GLU A 4 -4.55 10.18 10.35
C GLU A 4 -4.08 8.91 9.63
N LEU A 5 -2.79 8.82 9.46
CA LEU A 5 -2.16 7.64 8.89
C LEU A 5 -1.28 7.04 9.96
N LEU A 6 -1.64 5.85 10.41
CA LEU A 6 -0.89 5.15 11.45
C LEU A 6 -0.13 3.99 10.81
N VAL A 7 1.15 3.92 11.09
CA VAL A 7 2.00 2.86 10.56
C VAL A 7 2.46 1.99 11.71
N THR A 8 2.20 0.69 11.63
CA THR A 8 2.61 -0.24 12.67
C THR A 8 3.60 -1.24 12.08
N LEU A 9 4.59 -1.59 12.88
CA LEU A 9 5.61 -2.57 12.50
C LEU A 9 5.19 -3.92 13.00
N GLY A 10 5.21 -4.90 12.10
CA GLY A 10 4.92 -6.28 12.45
C GLY A 10 6.19 -7.09 12.60
N THR A 11 6.04 -8.42 12.51
CA THR A 11 7.18 -9.33 12.55
C THR A 11 7.96 -9.27 11.26
N GLY A 12 9.26 -9.42 11.36
CA GLY A 12 10.12 -9.42 10.18
C GLY A 12 10.11 -8.06 9.51
N ARG A 13 9.79 -8.04 8.23
CA ARG A 13 9.75 -6.82 7.43
C ARG A 13 8.33 -6.33 7.19
N ARG A 14 7.35 -6.89 7.87
CA ARG A 14 5.96 -6.50 7.66
C ARG A 14 5.68 -5.15 8.28
N VAL A 15 5.02 -4.31 7.51
CA VAL A 15 4.60 -2.98 7.95
C VAL A 15 3.17 -2.79 7.47
N THR A 16 2.30 -2.34 8.36
CA THR A 16 0.90 -2.11 8.03
C THR A 16 0.57 -0.63 8.20
N ALA A 17 -0.05 -0.07 7.19
CA ALA A 17 -0.56 1.29 7.25
C ALA A 17 -2.06 1.25 7.51
N HIS A 18 -2.52 2.06 8.45
CA HIS A 18 -3.92 2.14 8.82
C HIS A 18 -4.44 3.52 8.45
N TYR A 19 -5.57 3.53 7.78
CA TYR A 19 -6.10 4.77 7.24
C TYR A 19 -7.61 4.62 7.04
N GLU A 20 -8.39 5.43 7.71
CA GLU A 20 -9.85 5.50 7.56
C GLU A 20 -10.53 4.12 7.59
N GLY A 21 -10.09 3.25 8.49
CA GLY A 21 -10.67 1.92 8.61
C GLY A 21 -10.07 0.90 7.65
N PHE A 22 -9.20 1.32 6.76
CA PHE A 22 -8.52 0.40 5.86
C PHE A 22 -7.17 0.00 6.44
N GLU A 23 -6.75 -1.21 6.12
CA GLU A 23 -5.42 -1.70 6.46
C GLU A 23 -4.68 -2.03 5.18
N ILE A 24 -3.53 -1.42 5.00
CA ILE A 24 -2.69 -1.69 3.85
C ILE A 24 -1.46 -2.44 4.34
N GLN A 25 -1.42 -3.73 4.07
CA GLN A 25 -0.34 -4.59 4.54
C GLN A 25 0.78 -4.62 3.52
N THR A 26 2.00 -4.51 4.00
CA THR A 26 3.19 -4.58 3.16
C THR A 26 4.19 -5.55 3.74
N ASP A 27 5.04 -6.05 2.88
CA ASP A 27 6.16 -6.89 3.26
C ASP A 27 7.26 -6.64 2.24
N GLN A 28 8.40 -7.19 2.47
CA GLN A 28 9.46 -7.19 1.47
C GLN A 28 9.53 -8.56 0.82
N SER A 29 10.10 -8.62 -0.37
CA SER A 29 10.32 -9.91 -1.02
C SER A 29 11.38 -10.70 -0.24
N ALA A 30 11.44 -11.99 -0.50
CA ALA A 30 12.44 -12.84 0.15
C ALA A 30 13.87 -12.34 -0.13
N GLU A 31 14.09 -11.78 -1.32
CA GLU A 31 15.38 -11.23 -1.70
C GLU A 31 15.77 -10.03 -0.86
N HIS A 32 14.80 -9.33 -0.30
CA HIS A 32 15.02 -8.12 0.49
C HIS A 32 14.78 -8.36 1.98
N GLY A 33 14.78 -9.61 2.40
CA GLY A 33 14.70 -9.95 3.81
C GLY A 33 13.30 -10.16 4.33
N GLY A 34 12.30 -10.11 3.47
CA GLY A 34 10.91 -10.38 3.86
C GLY A 34 10.50 -11.80 3.54
N GLU A 35 9.20 -12.03 3.58
CA GLU A 35 8.62 -13.33 3.27
C GLU A 35 7.72 -13.31 2.04
N GLY A 36 7.58 -12.14 1.43
CA GLY A 36 6.72 -12.00 0.27
C GLY A 36 5.24 -12.20 0.59
N SER A 37 4.84 -11.96 1.83
CA SER A 37 3.47 -12.21 2.25
C SER A 37 2.50 -11.10 1.82
N ALA A 38 3.02 -9.98 1.34
CA ALA A 38 2.22 -8.85 0.90
C ALA A 38 3.06 -8.03 -0.08
N PRO A 39 2.43 -7.09 -0.82
CA PRO A 39 3.19 -6.25 -1.75
C PRO A 39 4.25 -5.42 -1.04
N GLN A 40 5.33 -5.16 -1.74
CA GLN A 40 6.35 -4.27 -1.23
C GLN A 40 5.83 -2.82 -1.25
N PRO A 41 6.26 -1.99 -0.29
CA PRO A 41 5.82 -0.59 -0.27
C PRO A 41 6.08 0.15 -1.58
N PHE A 42 7.23 -0.10 -2.22
CA PHE A 42 7.53 0.55 -3.48
C PHE A 42 6.54 0.15 -4.58
N ASP A 43 6.15 -1.13 -4.59
CA ASP A 43 5.18 -1.61 -5.57
C ASP A 43 3.81 -0.97 -5.35
N LEU A 44 3.44 -0.72 -4.10
CA LEU A 44 2.21 -0.01 -3.81
C LEU A 44 2.27 1.43 -4.28
N PHE A 45 3.43 2.05 -4.21
CA PHE A 45 3.61 3.39 -4.74
C PHE A 45 3.34 3.41 -6.24
N LEU A 46 3.91 2.44 -6.97
CA LEU A 46 3.67 2.34 -8.40
C LEU A 46 2.21 2.01 -8.69
N ALA A 47 1.62 1.11 -7.92
CA ALA A 47 0.22 0.74 -8.08
C ALA A 47 -0.69 1.94 -7.83
N SER A 48 -0.32 2.82 -6.89
CA SER A 48 -1.14 3.99 -6.59
C SER A 48 -1.16 4.96 -7.77
N ILE A 49 -0.05 5.09 -8.48
CA ILE A 49 0.00 5.92 -9.68
C ILE A 49 -0.94 5.36 -10.74
N GLY A 50 -0.88 4.04 -10.96
CA GLY A 50 -1.76 3.39 -11.92
C GLY A 50 -3.23 3.49 -11.51
N ALA A 51 -3.51 3.28 -10.23
CA ALA A 51 -4.87 3.38 -9.74
C ALA A 51 -5.42 4.79 -9.87
N CYS A 52 -4.58 5.78 -9.63
CA CYS A 52 -4.97 7.18 -9.77
C CYS A 52 -5.34 7.50 -11.21
N ALA A 53 -4.50 7.06 -12.16
CA ALA A 53 -4.78 7.25 -13.57
C ALA A 53 -6.06 6.51 -13.97
N GLY A 54 -6.24 5.28 -13.49
CA GLY A 54 -7.42 4.50 -13.79
C GLY A 54 -8.69 5.14 -13.26
N ALA A 55 -8.62 5.67 -12.04
CA ALA A 55 -9.78 6.36 -11.45
C ALA A 55 -10.14 7.60 -12.26
N TYR A 56 -9.13 8.31 -12.75
CA TYR A 56 -9.34 9.49 -13.55
C TYR A 56 -10.04 9.13 -14.87
N ILE A 57 -9.55 8.09 -15.54
CA ILE A 57 -10.14 7.63 -16.80
C ILE A 57 -11.54 7.13 -16.55
N SER A 58 -11.75 6.35 -15.49
CA SER A 58 -13.05 5.81 -15.15
C SER A 58 -14.08 6.92 -14.93
N GLY A 59 -13.70 7.97 -14.20
CA GLY A 59 -14.58 9.09 -13.97
C GLY A 59 -14.89 9.86 -15.26
N PHE A 60 -13.94 9.87 -16.17
CA PHE A 60 -14.11 10.57 -17.45
C PHE A 60 -15.04 9.81 -18.40
N CYS A 61 -14.97 8.47 -18.34
CA CYS A 61 -15.75 7.62 -19.24
C CYS A 61 -17.13 7.29 -18.69
N ALA A 62 -17.36 7.60 -17.44
CA ALA A 62 -18.66 7.31 -16.80
C ALA A 62 -19.76 8.35 -17.18
#